data_b9cb7ae147fe8e6b06570d92e483a981
#
_entry.id   b9cb7ae147fe8e6b06570d92e483a981
#
_cell.length_a   1.000
_cell.length_b   1.000
_cell.length_c   1.000
_cell.angle_alpha   90.00
_cell.angle_beta   90.00
_cell.angle_gamma   90.00
#
_symmetry.space_group_name_H-M   'P 1'
#
loop_
_entity.id
_entity.type
_entity.pdbx_description
1 polymer ?
#
loop_
_entity_poly.entity_id
_entity_poly.type
_entity_poly.pdbx_seq_one_letter_code
_entity_poly.pdbx_strand_id
1 'polypeptide(L)'
;MKKMLTICLPLILLTLASSASQTALQTGNEPNTQVPGKIIYSKSPEANELFLKAREFFNKSDPRVAGGKLANAREAIKLYEQAVKKDPKFALAYVELSRAWLSLGYSDPDGASNAEILPPARAALVKALALNNKLTEAHLTLAALYYNTDFDWKKAELEYKLALKLAQNNATAHRNYAAYLGSMGRFEEALTQAKKAEELAPSRLNDFVIGRVYYSMRRYDEAIEYCQKSLKREDNVLGHFFLGFIYVAQQKYDEAIAEFKIGTTFSKNGGALAGLAYGYAMAGQKDEALKILDELKTSTSGGLIVPYRVAAIYLALGDKEQAIAWLNKDYEAKGNWLTQLKVDPVMDPLRSDPRFQTLMRKMKLK
;
A
#
# COMPACT_ATOMS: atom_id res chain seq x y z
N MET A 1 27.56 -0.09 -16.63
CA MET A 1 26.23 0.51 -16.76
C MET A 1 25.40 0.04 -15.56
N LYS A 2 25.24 0.85 -14.54
CA LYS A 2 24.44 0.53 -13.34
C LYS A 2 22.97 0.65 -13.72
N LYS A 3 22.28 -0.47 -13.99
CA LYS A 3 20.81 -0.50 -14.03
C LYS A 3 20.32 -0.36 -12.58
N MET A 4 19.76 0.79 -12.25
CA MET A 4 19.10 1.00 -10.97
C MET A 4 17.85 0.09 -10.91
N LEU A 5 17.79 -0.78 -9.91
CA LEU A 5 16.59 -1.53 -9.59
C LEU A 5 15.52 -0.55 -9.09
N THR A 6 14.48 -0.40 -9.84
CA THR A 6 13.29 0.35 -9.42
C THR A 6 12.40 -0.56 -8.58
N ILE A 7 12.09 -0.16 -7.38
CA ILE A 7 11.45 -0.98 -6.37
C ILE A 7 10.07 -0.42 -6.01
N CYS A 8 9.09 -1.32 -6.04
CA CYS A 8 7.69 -1.05 -5.73
C CYS A 8 7.42 -0.71 -4.28
N LEU A 9 6.70 0.35 -4.06
CA LEU A 9 5.99 0.65 -2.82
C LEU A 9 4.64 -0.10 -2.80
N PRO A 10 4.30 -0.88 -1.81
CA PRO A 10 3.04 -1.60 -1.75
C PRO A 10 1.98 -1.04 -0.82
N LEU A 11 0.90 -1.56 -1.01
CA LEU A 11 -0.36 -1.94 -0.36
C LEU A 11 -1.00 -1.05 0.72
N ILE A 12 -0.32 -0.28 1.54
CA ILE A 12 -0.97 0.44 2.65
C ILE A 12 -1.46 1.84 2.27
N LEU A 13 -0.85 2.49 1.29
CA LEU A 13 -1.44 3.67 0.65
C LEU A 13 -2.68 3.34 -0.24
N LEU A 14 -2.98 2.03 -0.43
CA LEU A 14 -4.23 1.52 -1.04
C LEU A 14 -5.50 2.19 -0.53
N THR A 15 -5.42 2.70 0.66
CA THR A 15 -6.55 3.23 1.39
C THR A 15 -6.87 4.68 1.08
N LEU A 16 -6.01 5.36 0.34
CA LEU A 16 -6.16 6.78 0.12
C LEU A 16 -7.00 7.13 -1.12
N ALA A 17 -7.15 6.21 -2.08
CA ALA A 17 -7.77 6.53 -3.38
C ALA A 17 -9.29 6.30 -3.47
N SER A 18 -9.88 5.35 -2.73
CA SER A 18 -11.25 4.91 -3.01
C SER A 18 -12.36 5.45 -2.12
N SER A 19 -12.06 6.15 -1.03
CA SER A 19 -13.11 6.61 -0.09
C SER A 19 -13.46 8.10 -0.18
N ALA A 20 -12.93 8.82 -1.15
CA ALA A 20 -13.13 10.27 -1.25
C ALA A 20 -14.51 10.70 -1.76
N SER A 21 -15.41 9.76 -2.11
CA SER A 21 -16.66 10.15 -2.77
C SER A 21 -17.83 10.51 -1.84
N GLN A 22 -17.77 10.20 -0.54
CA GLN A 22 -18.94 10.48 0.32
C GLN A 22 -18.67 11.01 1.75
N THR A 23 -17.45 11.00 2.28
CA THR A 23 -17.22 11.35 3.69
C THR A 23 -16.47 12.67 3.93
N ALA A 24 -16.15 13.43 2.92
CA ALA A 24 -15.44 14.72 3.06
C ALA A 24 -16.32 15.86 3.63
N LEU A 25 -17.56 15.57 4.01
CA LEU A 25 -18.54 16.58 4.43
C LEU A 25 -18.56 16.87 5.94
N GLN A 26 -17.70 16.26 6.76
CA GLN A 26 -17.80 16.42 8.22
C GLN A 26 -16.52 16.81 8.97
N THR A 27 -15.41 17.14 8.32
CA THR A 27 -14.24 17.63 9.04
C THR A 27 -14.18 19.16 8.99
N GLY A 28 -14.54 19.75 10.11
CA GLY A 28 -14.66 21.17 10.29
C GLY A 28 -13.40 21.99 10.01
N ASN A 29 -13.65 23.23 9.58
CA ASN A 29 -12.82 24.43 9.52
C ASN A 29 -12.20 24.84 8.19
N GLU A 30 -12.66 24.36 7.04
CA GLU A 30 -12.51 25.19 5.83
C GLU A 30 -13.88 25.75 5.42
N PRO A 31 -13.99 26.99 4.89
CA PRO A 31 -15.26 27.58 4.52
C PRO A 31 -15.86 26.81 3.33
N ASN A 32 -16.68 25.81 3.66
CA ASN A 32 -17.48 25.09 2.67
C ASN A 32 -18.68 25.98 2.32
N THR A 33 -18.51 26.88 1.37
CA THR A 33 -19.63 27.58 0.76
C THR A 33 -20.26 26.63 -0.27
N GLN A 34 -21.32 25.95 0.13
CA GLN A 34 -22.15 25.16 -0.78
C GLN A 34 -22.94 26.11 -1.69
N VAL A 35 -22.51 26.22 -2.94
CA VAL A 35 -23.41 26.60 -4.01
C VAL A 35 -24.18 25.32 -4.38
N PRO A 36 -25.53 25.33 -4.51
CA PRO A 36 -26.29 24.13 -4.87
C PRO A 36 -25.66 23.42 -6.07
N GLY A 37 -25.16 22.19 -5.85
CA GLY A 37 -24.56 21.35 -6.89
C GLY A 37 -23.05 21.46 -7.12
N LYS A 38 -22.28 22.33 -6.41
CA LYS A 38 -20.83 22.47 -6.62
C LYS A 38 -20.06 22.46 -5.30
N ILE A 39 -19.13 21.51 -5.14
CA ILE A 39 -18.22 21.45 -3.99
C ILE A 39 -17.07 22.44 -4.23
N ILE A 40 -16.88 23.38 -3.28
CA ILE A 40 -15.84 24.41 -3.35
C ILE A 40 -14.80 24.12 -2.28
N TYR A 41 -13.56 23.88 -2.69
CA TYR A 41 -12.41 23.61 -1.83
C TYR A 41 -11.41 24.77 -1.78
N SER A 42 -11.42 25.67 -2.76
CA SER A 42 -10.56 26.83 -2.87
C SER A 42 -11.37 28.10 -3.13
N LYS A 43 -10.89 29.24 -2.63
CA LYS A 43 -11.46 30.56 -2.95
C LYS A 43 -11.20 30.98 -4.41
N SER A 44 -10.19 30.40 -5.07
CA SER A 44 -9.93 30.57 -6.51
C SER A 44 -10.79 29.58 -7.31
N PRO A 45 -11.76 30.03 -8.11
CA PRO A 45 -12.57 29.14 -8.95
C PRO A 45 -11.72 28.28 -9.89
N GLU A 46 -10.68 28.88 -10.47
CA GLU A 46 -9.75 28.22 -11.39
C GLU A 46 -8.94 27.12 -10.67
N ALA A 47 -8.43 27.41 -9.46
CA ALA A 47 -7.73 26.42 -8.66
C ALA A 47 -8.65 25.27 -8.25
N ASN A 48 -9.91 25.57 -7.92
CA ASN A 48 -10.90 24.56 -7.56
C ASN A 48 -11.25 23.64 -8.75
N GLU A 49 -11.40 24.19 -9.95
CA GLU A 49 -11.66 23.40 -11.15
C GLU A 49 -10.50 22.45 -11.49
N LEU A 50 -9.26 22.98 -11.47
CA LEU A 50 -8.05 22.18 -11.66
C LEU A 50 -7.93 21.07 -10.62
N PHE A 51 -8.21 21.36 -9.36
CA PHE A 51 -8.20 20.39 -8.28
C PHE A 51 -9.23 19.26 -8.49
N LEU A 52 -10.46 19.59 -8.86
CA LEU A 52 -11.51 18.59 -9.11
C LEU A 52 -11.16 17.70 -10.31
N LYS A 53 -10.64 18.29 -11.38
CA LYS A 53 -10.16 17.56 -12.55
C LYS A 53 -8.99 16.65 -12.19
N ALA A 54 -8.02 17.14 -11.41
CA ALA A 54 -6.91 16.34 -10.91
C ALA A 54 -7.38 15.14 -10.10
N ARG A 55 -8.37 15.31 -9.22
CA ARG A 55 -8.97 14.22 -8.45
C ARG A 55 -9.64 13.16 -9.33
N GLU A 56 -10.31 13.57 -10.39
CA GLU A 56 -10.90 12.65 -11.35
C GLU A 56 -9.82 11.76 -12.00
N PHE A 57 -8.72 12.35 -12.48
CA PHE A 57 -7.60 11.60 -13.03
C PHE A 57 -6.95 10.72 -11.96
N PHE A 58 -6.75 11.23 -10.75
CA PHE A 58 -6.14 10.47 -9.66
C PHE A 58 -6.97 9.25 -9.27
N ASN A 59 -8.29 9.37 -9.20
CA ASN A 59 -9.18 8.24 -8.93
C ASN A 59 -9.14 7.16 -10.02
N LYS A 60 -8.84 7.54 -11.26
CA LYS A 60 -8.66 6.61 -12.40
C LYS A 60 -7.21 6.13 -12.57
N SER A 61 -6.31 6.47 -11.66
CA SER A 61 -4.89 6.11 -11.77
C SER A 61 -4.54 4.76 -11.18
N ASP A 62 -5.39 4.20 -10.33
CA ASP A 62 -5.10 2.94 -9.63
C ASP A 62 -5.08 1.76 -10.64
N PRO A 63 -3.91 1.18 -10.93
CA PRO A 63 -3.79 0.09 -11.90
C PRO A 63 -4.39 -1.25 -11.43
N ARG A 64 -4.85 -1.31 -10.19
CA ARG A 64 -5.50 -2.48 -9.58
C ARG A 64 -7.02 -2.45 -9.78
N VAL A 65 -7.53 -1.33 -10.23
CA VAL A 65 -8.94 -1.16 -10.62
C VAL A 65 -9.05 -1.31 -12.14
N ALA A 66 -10.09 -1.96 -12.61
CA ALA A 66 -10.34 -2.12 -14.04
C ALA A 66 -10.31 -0.75 -14.76
N GLY A 67 -9.44 -0.62 -15.76
CA GLY A 67 -9.24 0.62 -16.52
C GLY A 67 -8.33 1.67 -15.85
N GLY A 68 -7.74 1.39 -14.68
CA GLY A 68 -6.77 2.28 -14.04
C GLY A 68 -5.48 2.39 -14.86
N LYS A 69 -5.01 3.61 -15.10
CA LYS A 69 -3.80 3.89 -15.88
C LYS A 69 -2.86 4.81 -15.12
N LEU A 70 -1.62 4.41 -15.01
CA LEU A 70 -0.58 5.19 -14.35
C LEU A 70 -0.38 6.59 -14.99
N ALA A 71 -0.56 6.69 -16.30
CA ALA A 71 -0.57 7.97 -17.00
C ALA A 71 -1.52 9.00 -16.35
N ASN A 72 -2.61 8.52 -15.75
CA ASN A 72 -3.56 9.37 -15.03
C ASN A 72 -2.96 9.97 -13.76
N ALA A 73 -2.07 9.26 -13.07
CA ALA A 73 -1.38 9.81 -11.90
C ALA A 73 -0.44 10.98 -12.29
N ARG A 74 0.29 10.84 -13.39
CA ARG A 74 1.15 11.92 -13.91
C ARG A 74 0.34 13.15 -14.34
N GLU A 75 -0.83 12.94 -14.96
CA GLU A 75 -1.72 14.02 -15.33
C GLU A 75 -2.34 14.69 -14.08
N ALA A 76 -2.72 13.91 -13.09
CA ALA A 76 -3.20 14.44 -11.81
C ALA A 76 -2.14 15.32 -11.13
N ILE A 77 -0.86 14.90 -11.11
CA ILE A 77 0.24 15.69 -10.57
C ILE A 77 0.32 17.06 -11.25
N LYS A 78 0.33 17.09 -12.60
CA LYS A 78 0.38 18.36 -13.36
C LYS A 78 -0.77 19.30 -13.01
N LEU A 79 -1.98 18.75 -12.90
CA LEU A 79 -3.17 19.52 -12.57
C LEU A 79 -3.15 20.03 -11.12
N TYR A 80 -2.68 19.21 -10.16
CA TYR A 80 -2.49 19.66 -8.78
C TYR A 80 -1.41 20.75 -8.68
N GLU A 81 -0.30 20.64 -9.41
CA GLU A 81 0.73 21.68 -9.49
C GLU A 81 0.18 22.99 -10.03
N GLN A 82 -0.67 22.93 -11.06
CA GLN A 82 -1.37 24.13 -11.56
C GLN A 82 -2.34 24.68 -10.53
N ALA A 83 -3.09 23.84 -9.83
CA ALA A 83 -4.01 24.29 -8.79
C ALA A 83 -3.30 25.04 -7.66
N VAL A 84 -2.19 24.52 -7.14
CA VAL A 84 -1.42 25.18 -6.07
C VAL A 84 -0.67 26.42 -6.57
N LYS A 85 -0.39 26.53 -7.87
CA LYS A 85 0.13 27.74 -8.49
C LYS A 85 -0.92 28.84 -8.55
N LYS A 86 -2.20 28.50 -8.81
CA LYS A 86 -3.33 29.43 -8.85
C LYS A 86 -3.80 29.85 -7.45
N ASP A 87 -3.71 28.97 -6.47
CA ASP A 87 -3.96 29.24 -5.06
C ASP A 87 -2.87 28.65 -4.17
N PRO A 88 -1.81 29.41 -3.87
CA PRO A 88 -0.70 28.95 -3.02
C PRO A 88 -1.09 28.67 -1.56
N LYS A 89 -2.33 29.00 -1.14
CA LYS A 89 -2.87 28.73 0.19
C LYS A 89 -3.78 27.50 0.21
N PHE A 90 -3.94 26.80 -0.89
CA PHE A 90 -4.81 25.64 -1.00
C PHE A 90 -4.17 24.40 -0.35
N ALA A 91 -4.24 24.29 0.97
CA ALA A 91 -3.56 23.26 1.75
C ALA A 91 -3.94 21.83 1.31
N LEU A 92 -5.24 21.56 1.05
CA LEU A 92 -5.70 20.23 0.61
C LEU A 92 -5.12 19.84 -0.75
N ALA A 93 -4.93 20.78 -1.68
CA ALA A 93 -4.32 20.48 -2.98
C ALA A 93 -2.86 20.04 -2.83
N TYR A 94 -2.12 20.59 -1.87
CA TYR A 94 -0.77 20.11 -1.56
C TYR A 94 -0.77 18.69 -0.97
N VAL A 95 -1.76 18.32 -0.15
CA VAL A 95 -1.90 16.94 0.34
C VAL A 95 -2.13 15.98 -0.82
N GLU A 96 -3.08 16.32 -1.70
CA GLU A 96 -3.40 15.45 -2.85
C GLU A 96 -2.23 15.38 -3.86
N LEU A 97 -1.49 16.47 -4.04
CA LEU A 97 -0.24 16.48 -4.82
C LEU A 97 0.80 15.51 -4.24
N SER A 98 1.00 15.54 -2.90
CA SER A 98 1.88 14.59 -2.22
C SER A 98 1.43 13.15 -2.46
N ARG A 99 0.14 12.87 -2.33
CA ARG A 99 -0.44 11.54 -2.55
C ARG A 99 -0.28 11.07 -4.00
N ALA A 100 -0.47 11.97 -4.96
CA ALA A 100 -0.31 11.65 -6.37
C ALA A 100 1.17 11.31 -6.70
N TRP A 101 2.13 12.05 -6.16
CA TRP A 101 3.55 11.69 -6.26
C TRP A 101 3.84 10.31 -5.67
N LEU A 102 3.34 10.02 -4.46
CA LEU A 102 3.54 8.73 -3.81
C LEU A 102 2.91 7.58 -4.60
N SER A 103 1.81 7.81 -5.32
CA SER A 103 1.17 6.78 -6.13
C SER A 103 2.01 6.31 -7.32
N LEU A 104 2.92 7.12 -7.84
CA LEU A 104 3.84 6.73 -8.91
C LEU A 104 4.77 5.58 -8.49
N GLY A 105 5.16 5.51 -7.22
CA GLY A 105 6.00 4.44 -6.70
C GLY A 105 5.33 3.06 -6.69
N TYR A 106 4.02 2.98 -6.96
CA TYR A 106 3.30 1.69 -6.91
C TYR A 106 3.35 0.91 -8.22
N SER A 107 3.54 1.55 -9.35
CA SER A 107 3.09 0.95 -10.58
C SER A 107 3.83 1.40 -11.83
N ASP A 108 4.89 2.18 -11.72
CA ASP A 108 5.59 2.66 -12.91
C ASP A 108 6.55 1.60 -13.45
N PRO A 109 6.25 0.98 -14.59
CA PRO A 109 7.17 0.05 -15.24
C PRO A 109 8.47 0.73 -15.69
N ASP A 110 8.41 2.03 -15.99
CA ASP A 110 9.56 2.88 -16.32
C ASP A 110 10.17 3.54 -15.08
N GLY A 111 9.57 3.21 -13.91
CA GLY A 111 10.07 3.32 -12.56
C GLY A 111 10.56 4.67 -12.10
N ALA A 112 9.65 5.56 -11.77
CA ALA A 112 10.04 6.65 -10.89
C ALA A 112 10.59 6.08 -9.57
N SER A 113 11.85 6.32 -9.29
CA SER A 113 12.53 5.81 -8.09
C SER A 113 12.04 6.55 -6.84
N ASN A 114 12.20 5.93 -5.67
CA ASN A 114 11.96 6.64 -4.40
C ASN A 114 12.77 7.95 -4.28
N ALA A 115 13.93 8.02 -4.93
CA ALA A 115 14.75 9.24 -4.99
C ALA A 115 14.07 10.37 -5.79
N GLU A 116 13.26 10.03 -6.78
CA GLU A 116 12.51 11.01 -7.59
C GLU A 116 11.17 11.38 -6.96
N ILE A 117 10.49 10.42 -6.33
CA ILE A 117 9.13 10.57 -5.80
C ILE A 117 9.10 11.24 -4.43
N LEU A 118 9.98 10.82 -3.51
CA LEU A 118 9.88 11.23 -2.11
C LEU A 118 10.17 12.73 -1.88
N PRO A 119 11.15 13.38 -2.55
CA PRO A 119 11.39 14.79 -2.33
C PRO A 119 10.20 15.69 -2.67
N PRO A 120 9.57 15.61 -3.87
CA PRO A 120 8.42 16.46 -4.18
C PRO A 120 7.18 16.10 -3.32
N ALA A 121 6.95 14.82 -3.02
CA ALA A 121 5.87 14.41 -2.14
C ALA A 121 6.01 15.02 -0.73
N ARG A 122 7.22 14.98 -0.15
CA ARG A 122 7.49 15.57 1.17
C ARG A 122 7.38 17.09 1.15
N ALA A 123 7.91 17.74 0.12
CA ALA A 123 7.84 19.21 0.00
C ALA A 123 6.38 19.67 -0.03
N ALA A 124 5.54 19.00 -0.82
CA ALA A 124 4.11 19.30 -0.86
C ALA A 124 3.44 19.10 0.52
N LEU A 125 3.73 17.98 1.20
CA LEU A 125 3.14 17.68 2.50
C LEU A 125 3.57 18.66 3.60
N VAL A 126 4.84 19.05 3.63
CA VAL A 126 5.36 20.08 4.56
C VAL A 126 4.62 21.42 4.31
N LYS A 127 4.42 21.78 3.04
CA LYS A 127 3.68 22.99 2.71
C LYS A 127 2.22 22.91 3.13
N ALA A 128 1.56 21.77 2.94
CA ALA A 128 0.18 21.54 3.40
C ALA A 128 0.05 21.74 4.91
N LEU A 129 0.92 21.11 5.70
CA LEU A 129 0.92 21.20 7.16
C LEU A 129 1.27 22.60 7.68
N ALA A 130 2.16 23.32 6.98
CA ALA A 130 2.46 24.72 7.31
C ALA A 130 1.26 25.66 7.08
N LEU A 131 0.40 25.34 6.10
CA LEU A 131 -0.82 26.09 5.80
C LEU A 131 -1.98 25.72 6.73
N ASN A 132 -2.14 24.43 7.01
CA ASN A 132 -3.17 23.91 7.91
C ASN A 132 -2.70 22.62 8.58
N ASN A 133 -2.30 22.72 9.84
CA ASN A 133 -1.83 21.58 10.65
C ASN A 133 -2.97 20.75 11.27
N LYS A 134 -4.23 21.02 10.91
CA LYS A 134 -5.41 20.26 11.37
C LYS A 134 -6.00 19.38 10.25
N LEU A 135 -5.33 19.27 9.10
CA LEU A 135 -5.78 18.39 8.02
C LEU A 135 -5.50 16.93 8.37
N THR A 136 -6.55 16.16 8.60
CA THR A 136 -6.48 14.72 8.90
C THR A 136 -5.74 13.97 7.79
N GLU A 137 -6.01 14.28 6.53
CA GLU A 137 -5.39 13.68 5.35
C GLU A 137 -3.87 13.93 5.30
N ALA A 138 -3.42 15.10 5.74
CA ALA A 138 -1.99 15.42 5.82
C ALA A 138 -1.28 14.53 6.85
N HIS A 139 -1.88 14.38 8.04
CA HIS A 139 -1.35 13.51 9.08
C HIS A 139 -1.36 12.03 8.67
N LEU A 140 -2.42 11.55 8.01
CA LEU A 140 -2.47 10.20 7.46
C LEU A 140 -1.38 9.96 6.40
N THR A 141 -1.14 10.94 5.53
CA THR A 141 -0.09 10.84 4.51
C THR A 141 1.30 10.86 5.14
N LEU A 142 1.51 11.69 6.16
CA LEU A 142 2.78 11.74 6.89
C LEU A 142 3.03 10.45 7.69
N ALA A 143 2.00 9.91 8.35
CA ALA A 143 2.07 8.62 9.02
C ALA A 143 2.47 7.50 8.06
N ALA A 144 1.86 7.48 6.86
CA ALA A 144 2.18 6.51 5.83
C ALA A 144 3.63 6.64 5.33
N LEU A 145 4.17 7.84 5.19
CA LEU A 145 5.58 8.07 4.85
C LEU A 145 6.51 7.54 5.93
N TYR A 146 6.28 7.89 7.21
CA TYR A 146 7.07 7.36 8.31
C TYR A 146 7.02 5.85 8.41
N TYR A 147 5.85 5.25 8.17
CA TYR A 147 5.63 3.82 8.25
C TYR A 147 6.25 3.06 7.08
N ASN A 148 6.02 3.51 5.83
CA ASN A 148 6.37 2.72 4.65
C ASN A 148 7.79 2.99 4.13
N THR A 149 8.34 4.20 4.36
CA THR A 149 9.61 4.61 3.74
C THR A 149 10.71 4.90 4.74
N ASP A 150 10.36 5.45 5.90
CA ASP A 150 11.35 5.85 6.89
C ASP A 150 11.58 4.79 7.96
N PHE A 151 10.62 3.84 8.09
CA PHE A 151 10.58 2.85 9.16
C PHE A 151 10.70 3.52 10.55
N ASP A 152 10.11 4.74 10.66
CA ASP A 152 10.01 5.48 11.93
C ASP A 152 8.65 5.18 12.58
N TRP A 153 8.58 4.00 13.21
CA TRP A 153 7.36 3.46 13.81
C TRP A 153 6.74 4.41 14.83
N LYS A 154 7.58 5.07 15.65
CA LYS A 154 7.11 5.99 16.68
C LYS A 154 6.43 7.21 16.09
N LYS A 155 7.05 7.84 15.09
CA LYS A 155 6.43 8.98 14.42
C LYS A 155 5.18 8.59 13.64
N ALA A 156 5.20 7.42 12.97
CA ALA A 156 4.02 6.90 12.29
C ALA A 156 2.84 6.77 13.26
N GLU A 157 3.05 6.18 14.45
CA GLU A 157 1.99 6.03 15.45
C GLU A 157 1.47 7.37 15.97
N LEU A 158 2.36 8.33 16.22
CA LEU A 158 1.95 9.67 16.66
C LEU A 158 1.04 10.34 15.64
N GLU A 159 1.39 10.28 14.36
CA GLU A 159 0.61 10.89 13.29
C GLU A 159 -0.74 10.17 13.07
N TYR A 160 -0.80 8.83 13.17
CA TYR A 160 -2.07 8.11 13.15
C TYR A 160 -2.98 8.49 14.30
N LYS A 161 -2.45 8.59 15.52
CA LYS A 161 -3.21 9.01 16.70
C LYS A 161 -3.69 10.46 16.58
N LEU A 162 -2.88 11.34 16.02
CA LEU A 162 -3.27 12.73 15.78
C LEU A 162 -4.37 12.80 14.72
N ALA A 163 -4.28 12.06 13.63
CA ALA A 163 -5.33 11.98 12.63
C ALA A 163 -6.66 11.50 13.23
N LEU A 164 -6.63 10.49 14.09
CA LEU A 164 -7.82 10.00 14.79
C LEU A 164 -8.37 11.03 15.80
N LYS A 165 -7.50 11.79 16.46
CA LYS A 165 -7.93 12.87 17.36
C LYS A 165 -8.64 14.00 16.60
N LEU A 166 -8.16 14.31 15.38
CA LEU A 166 -8.76 15.33 14.52
C LEU A 166 -10.09 14.88 13.90
N ALA A 167 -10.22 13.59 13.58
CA ALA A 167 -11.39 13.03 12.90
C ALA A 167 -11.72 11.63 13.43
N GLN A 168 -12.41 11.56 14.57
CA GLN A 168 -12.70 10.31 15.29
C GLN A 168 -13.59 9.33 14.51
N ASN A 169 -14.37 9.81 13.55
CA ASN A 169 -15.26 8.99 12.72
C ASN A 169 -14.70 8.80 11.29
N ASN A 170 -13.41 8.96 11.09
CA ASN A 170 -12.78 8.77 9.80
C ASN A 170 -12.40 7.29 9.61
N ALA A 171 -13.19 6.56 8.80
CA ALA A 171 -12.96 5.14 8.52
C ALA A 171 -11.56 4.87 7.95
N THR A 172 -11.04 5.77 7.11
CA THR A 172 -9.68 5.64 6.54
C THR A 172 -8.61 5.75 7.61
N ALA A 173 -8.76 6.66 8.57
CA ALA A 173 -7.83 6.80 9.69
C ALA A 173 -7.79 5.52 10.54
N HIS A 174 -8.94 5.00 10.91
CA HIS A 174 -9.06 3.74 11.65
C HIS A 174 -8.42 2.58 10.88
N ARG A 175 -8.73 2.42 9.60
CA ARG A 175 -8.17 1.34 8.75
C ARG A 175 -6.65 1.43 8.63
N ASN A 176 -6.11 2.62 8.39
CA ASN A 176 -4.67 2.80 8.23
C ASN A 176 -3.92 2.54 9.54
N TYR A 177 -4.49 3.00 10.65
CA TYR A 177 -3.92 2.72 11.97
C TYR A 177 -4.01 1.23 12.33
N ALA A 178 -5.11 0.55 11.97
CA ALA A 178 -5.23 -0.90 12.11
C ALA A 178 -4.14 -1.65 11.33
N ALA A 179 -3.87 -1.23 10.10
CA ALA A 179 -2.84 -1.83 9.28
C ALA A 179 -1.43 -1.67 9.89
N TYR A 180 -1.14 -0.50 10.46
CA TYR A 180 0.08 -0.23 11.21
C TYR A 180 0.17 -1.12 12.47
N LEU A 181 -0.87 -1.15 13.30
CA LEU A 181 -0.91 -1.95 14.54
C LEU A 181 -0.71 -3.44 14.26
N GLY A 182 -1.35 -3.95 13.19
CA GLY A 182 -1.20 -5.34 12.75
C GLY A 182 0.25 -5.67 12.43
N SER A 183 0.97 -4.80 11.70
CA SER A 183 2.38 -5.01 11.38
C SER A 183 3.31 -4.89 12.61
N MET A 184 2.88 -4.18 13.64
CA MET A 184 3.61 -4.13 14.92
C MET A 184 3.32 -5.34 15.81
N GLY A 185 2.42 -6.25 15.42
CA GLY A 185 2.00 -7.40 16.21
C GLY A 185 0.98 -7.07 17.31
N ARG A 186 0.40 -5.85 17.30
CA ARG A 186 -0.63 -5.39 18.24
C ARG A 186 -2.01 -5.77 17.71
N PHE A 187 -2.26 -7.07 17.61
CA PHE A 187 -3.37 -7.62 16.84
C PHE A 187 -4.75 -7.27 17.37
N GLU A 188 -4.99 -7.32 18.69
CA GLU A 188 -6.29 -6.98 19.27
C GLU A 188 -6.65 -5.50 19.04
N GLU A 189 -5.67 -4.61 19.20
CA GLU A 189 -5.86 -3.20 18.90
C GLU A 189 -6.10 -2.99 17.39
N ALA A 190 -5.38 -3.73 16.55
CA ALA A 190 -5.58 -3.70 15.10
C ALA A 190 -7.00 -4.13 14.71
N LEU A 191 -7.50 -5.23 15.27
CA LEU A 191 -8.87 -5.70 15.02
C LEU A 191 -9.92 -4.70 15.51
N THR A 192 -9.72 -4.08 16.68
CA THR A 192 -10.60 -3.04 17.19
C THR A 192 -10.71 -1.87 16.22
N GLN A 193 -9.57 -1.36 15.72
CA GLN A 193 -9.54 -0.25 14.78
C GLN A 193 -10.12 -0.65 13.40
N ALA A 194 -9.80 -1.85 12.91
CA ALA A 194 -10.28 -2.32 11.63
C ALA A 194 -11.80 -2.55 11.61
N LYS A 195 -12.36 -3.12 12.68
CA LYS A 195 -13.81 -3.27 12.84
C LYS A 195 -14.51 -1.92 12.95
N LYS A 196 -13.90 -0.95 13.64
CA LYS A 196 -14.43 0.42 13.69
C LYS A 196 -14.46 1.08 12.30
N ALA A 197 -13.41 0.87 11.48
CA ALA A 197 -13.41 1.33 10.10
C ALA A 197 -14.54 0.69 9.27
N GLU A 198 -14.79 -0.61 9.47
CA GLU A 198 -15.86 -1.34 8.78
C GLU A 198 -17.25 -0.85 9.20
N GLU A 199 -17.47 -0.59 10.50
CA GLU A 199 -18.72 0.00 11.00
C GLU A 199 -19.00 1.38 10.41
N LEU A 200 -17.96 2.23 10.31
CA LEU A 200 -18.10 3.60 9.82
C LEU A 200 -18.35 3.66 8.30
N ALA A 201 -17.67 2.83 7.53
CA ALA A 201 -17.79 2.78 6.07
C ALA A 201 -17.44 1.39 5.54
N PRO A 202 -18.41 0.47 5.41
CA PRO A 202 -18.18 -0.86 4.89
C PRO A 202 -17.46 -0.85 3.54
N SER A 203 -16.35 -1.57 3.43
CA SER A 203 -15.56 -1.60 2.19
C SER A 203 -14.71 -2.86 2.05
N ARG A 204 -14.40 -3.25 0.80
CA ARG A 204 -13.46 -4.36 0.52
C ARG A 204 -12.10 -4.18 1.19
N LEU A 205 -11.63 -2.93 1.34
CA LEU A 205 -10.34 -2.66 1.94
C LEU A 205 -10.34 -2.86 3.46
N ASN A 206 -11.45 -2.57 4.13
CA ASN A 206 -11.59 -2.84 5.55
C ASN A 206 -11.64 -4.35 5.81
N ASP A 207 -12.43 -5.08 5.02
CA ASP A 207 -12.47 -6.56 5.08
C ASP A 207 -11.07 -7.15 4.85
N PHE A 208 -10.36 -6.66 3.83
CA PHE A 208 -8.99 -7.08 3.54
C PHE A 208 -8.02 -6.82 4.71
N VAL A 209 -8.08 -5.66 5.36
CA VAL A 209 -7.21 -5.36 6.52
C VAL A 209 -7.52 -6.29 7.68
N ILE A 210 -8.80 -6.58 7.96
CA ILE A 210 -9.20 -7.55 9.00
C ILE A 210 -8.64 -8.94 8.66
N GLY A 211 -8.86 -9.43 7.44
CA GLY A 211 -8.35 -10.72 6.97
C GLY A 211 -6.82 -10.83 7.11
N ARG A 212 -6.09 -9.75 6.77
CA ARG A 212 -4.64 -9.71 6.93
C ARG A 212 -4.18 -9.76 8.39
N VAL A 213 -4.89 -9.12 9.30
CA VAL A 213 -4.59 -9.21 10.74
C VAL A 213 -4.77 -10.65 11.21
N TYR A 214 -5.88 -11.32 10.85
CA TYR A 214 -6.10 -12.73 11.16
C TYR A 214 -5.03 -13.65 10.57
N TYR A 215 -4.61 -13.42 9.33
CA TYR A 215 -3.48 -14.15 8.71
C TYR A 215 -2.20 -14.02 9.53
N SER A 216 -1.85 -12.81 9.97
CA SER A 216 -0.68 -12.56 10.81
C SER A 216 -0.78 -13.22 12.20
N MET A 217 -2.01 -13.42 12.70
CA MET A 217 -2.31 -14.18 13.93
C MET A 217 -2.29 -15.70 13.70
N ARG A 218 -2.11 -16.21 12.48
CA ARG A 218 -2.27 -17.61 12.06
C ARG A 218 -3.70 -18.15 12.23
N ARG A 219 -4.68 -17.26 12.32
CA ARG A 219 -6.10 -17.58 12.33
C ARG A 219 -6.62 -17.64 10.90
N TYR A 220 -6.26 -18.74 10.23
CA TYR A 220 -6.40 -18.83 8.75
C TYR A 220 -7.86 -18.92 8.30
N ASP A 221 -8.73 -19.56 9.07
CA ASP A 221 -10.14 -19.71 8.68
C ASP A 221 -10.86 -18.35 8.69
N GLU A 222 -10.63 -17.53 9.71
CA GLU A 222 -11.16 -16.18 9.77
C GLU A 222 -10.50 -15.27 8.70
N ALA A 223 -9.23 -15.50 8.42
CA ALA A 223 -8.55 -14.77 7.35
C ALA A 223 -9.19 -15.07 5.97
N ILE A 224 -9.55 -16.34 5.70
CA ILE A 224 -10.27 -16.75 4.49
C ILE A 224 -11.64 -16.08 4.42
N GLU A 225 -12.42 -16.12 5.51
CA GLU A 225 -13.75 -15.51 5.56
C GLU A 225 -13.71 -14.03 5.15
N TYR A 226 -12.80 -13.26 5.75
CA TYR A 226 -12.69 -11.83 5.44
C TYR A 226 -12.11 -11.54 4.06
N CYS A 227 -11.18 -12.37 3.56
CA CYS A 227 -10.71 -12.25 2.17
C CYS A 227 -11.83 -12.53 1.16
N GLN A 228 -12.64 -13.57 1.39
CA GLN A 228 -13.80 -13.88 0.56
C GLN A 228 -14.88 -12.78 0.63
N LYS A 229 -15.11 -12.21 1.82
CA LYS A 229 -16.01 -11.06 1.99
C LYS A 229 -15.52 -9.85 1.18
N SER A 230 -14.21 -9.59 1.19
CA SER A 230 -13.59 -8.54 0.37
C SER A 230 -13.80 -8.79 -1.13
N LEU A 231 -13.60 -10.02 -1.62
CA LEU A 231 -13.79 -10.41 -3.01
C LEU A 231 -15.26 -10.34 -3.45
N LYS A 232 -16.20 -10.69 -2.57
CA LYS A 232 -17.65 -10.55 -2.85
C LYS A 232 -18.06 -9.10 -3.06
N ARG A 233 -17.38 -8.14 -2.44
CA ARG A 233 -17.64 -6.70 -2.68
C ARG A 233 -17.07 -6.23 -4.02
N GLU A 234 -15.89 -6.70 -4.35
CA GLU A 234 -15.20 -6.36 -5.60
C GLU A 234 -14.12 -7.42 -5.85
N ASP A 235 -14.25 -8.11 -6.98
CA ASP A 235 -13.26 -9.09 -7.42
C ASP A 235 -11.96 -8.40 -7.84
N ASN A 236 -10.82 -8.84 -7.31
CA ASN A 236 -9.56 -8.14 -7.49
C ASN A 236 -8.34 -9.02 -7.22
N VAL A 237 -7.21 -8.65 -7.84
CA VAL A 237 -5.94 -9.37 -7.71
C VAL A 237 -5.47 -9.57 -6.27
N LEU A 238 -5.76 -8.61 -5.39
CA LEU A 238 -5.24 -8.61 -4.03
C LEU A 238 -5.91 -9.68 -3.16
N GLY A 239 -7.22 -9.83 -3.27
CA GLY A 239 -7.96 -10.85 -2.54
C GLY A 239 -7.52 -12.26 -2.92
N HIS A 240 -7.43 -12.56 -4.22
CA HIS A 240 -6.92 -13.84 -4.73
C HIS A 240 -5.48 -14.12 -4.30
N PHE A 241 -4.64 -13.10 -4.39
CA PHE A 241 -3.25 -13.20 -3.96
C PHE A 241 -3.13 -13.57 -2.47
N PHE A 242 -3.92 -12.92 -1.60
CA PHE A 242 -3.89 -13.24 -0.16
C PHE A 242 -4.52 -14.59 0.16
N LEU A 243 -5.60 -14.99 -0.51
CA LEU A 243 -6.12 -16.36 -0.37
C LEU A 243 -5.06 -17.40 -0.74
N GLY A 244 -4.30 -17.17 -1.80
CA GLY A 244 -3.18 -18.04 -2.16
C GLY A 244 -2.17 -18.20 -1.02
N PHE A 245 -1.74 -17.10 -0.37
CA PHE A 245 -0.83 -17.19 0.78
C PHE A 245 -1.45 -17.90 1.99
N ILE A 246 -2.73 -17.70 2.25
CA ILE A 246 -3.44 -18.37 3.35
C ILE A 246 -3.51 -19.87 3.07
N TYR A 247 -3.84 -20.29 1.84
CA TYR A 247 -3.88 -21.69 1.45
C TYR A 247 -2.50 -22.35 1.50
N VAL A 248 -1.42 -21.65 1.10
CA VAL A 248 -0.05 -22.14 1.33
C VAL A 248 0.20 -22.40 2.81
N ALA A 249 -0.19 -21.46 3.69
CA ALA A 249 0.01 -21.61 5.13
C ALA A 249 -0.80 -22.79 5.72
N GLN A 250 -1.92 -23.16 5.09
CA GLN A 250 -2.70 -24.37 5.40
C GLN A 250 -2.21 -25.63 4.66
N GLN A 251 -1.13 -25.55 3.87
CA GLN A 251 -0.59 -26.63 3.03
C GLN A 251 -1.56 -27.11 1.92
N LYS A 252 -2.53 -26.27 1.55
CA LYS A 252 -3.47 -26.49 0.45
C LYS A 252 -2.89 -25.90 -0.83
N TYR A 253 -1.88 -26.61 -1.39
CA TYR A 253 -1.05 -26.03 -2.45
C TYR A 253 -1.77 -25.90 -3.79
N ASP A 254 -2.67 -26.83 -4.13
CA ASP A 254 -3.43 -26.78 -5.37
C ASP A 254 -4.42 -25.60 -5.37
N GLU A 255 -5.13 -25.38 -4.26
CA GLU A 255 -6.00 -24.24 -4.07
C GLU A 255 -5.20 -22.92 -4.10
N ALA A 256 -4.02 -22.91 -3.48
CA ALA A 256 -3.13 -21.75 -3.50
C ALA A 256 -2.70 -21.39 -4.93
N ILE A 257 -2.29 -22.38 -5.72
CA ILE A 257 -1.88 -22.21 -7.12
C ILE A 257 -3.07 -21.72 -7.96
N ALA A 258 -4.28 -22.26 -7.72
CA ALA A 258 -5.49 -21.81 -8.40
C ALA A 258 -5.77 -20.33 -8.15
N GLU A 259 -5.72 -19.88 -6.89
CA GLU A 259 -5.92 -18.48 -6.51
C GLU A 259 -4.84 -17.57 -7.10
N PHE A 260 -3.57 -17.97 -7.08
CA PHE A 260 -2.50 -17.19 -7.70
C PHE A 260 -2.67 -17.11 -9.23
N LYS A 261 -3.11 -18.17 -9.90
CA LYS A 261 -3.43 -18.16 -11.34
C LYS A 261 -4.55 -17.16 -11.64
N ILE A 262 -5.62 -17.17 -10.86
CA ILE A 262 -6.69 -16.16 -11.00
C ILE A 262 -6.10 -14.75 -10.84
N GLY A 263 -5.28 -14.51 -9.81
CA GLY A 263 -4.61 -13.24 -9.60
C GLY A 263 -3.80 -12.77 -10.83
N THR A 264 -3.15 -13.69 -11.56
CA THR A 264 -2.39 -13.35 -12.78
C THR A 264 -3.27 -12.96 -13.97
N THR A 265 -4.57 -13.28 -13.96
CA THR A 265 -5.51 -12.83 -15.01
C THR A 265 -5.83 -11.34 -14.89
N PHE A 266 -5.85 -10.80 -13.67
CA PHE A 266 -6.07 -9.37 -13.42
C PHE A 266 -4.82 -8.54 -13.73
N SER A 267 -3.65 -9.09 -13.47
CA SER A 267 -2.40 -8.37 -13.69
C SER A 267 -1.24 -9.35 -13.85
N LYS A 268 -0.50 -9.17 -14.93
CA LYS A 268 0.78 -9.89 -15.16
C LYS A 268 1.98 -9.15 -14.55
N ASN A 269 1.76 -8.32 -13.54
CA ASN A 269 2.86 -7.64 -12.87
C ASN A 269 3.71 -8.64 -12.06
N GLY A 270 4.94 -8.22 -11.75
CA GLY A 270 5.90 -9.07 -11.02
C GLY A 270 5.39 -9.56 -9.66
N GLY A 271 4.43 -8.86 -9.03
CA GLY A 271 3.84 -9.27 -7.76
C GLY A 271 2.92 -10.49 -7.89
N ALA A 272 2.05 -10.52 -8.90
CA ALA A 272 1.15 -11.65 -9.15
C ALA A 272 1.93 -12.90 -9.59
N LEU A 273 2.89 -12.73 -10.51
CA LEU A 273 3.77 -13.81 -10.95
C LEU A 273 4.62 -14.36 -9.80
N ALA A 274 5.14 -13.51 -8.92
CA ALA A 274 5.90 -13.95 -7.76
C ALA A 274 5.06 -14.79 -6.78
N GLY A 275 3.77 -14.46 -6.61
CA GLY A 275 2.84 -15.29 -5.83
C GLY A 275 2.68 -16.67 -6.42
N LEU A 276 2.50 -16.77 -7.74
CA LEU A 276 2.39 -18.04 -8.45
C LEU A 276 3.68 -18.86 -8.33
N ALA A 277 4.86 -18.25 -8.51
CA ALA A 277 6.14 -18.91 -8.33
C ALA A 277 6.33 -19.43 -6.89
N TYR A 278 5.91 -18.63 -5.90
CA TYR A 278 5.92 -19.05 -4.50
C TYR A 278 5.01 -20.27 -4.27
N GLY A 279 3.80 -20.27 -4.82
CA GLY A 279 2.87 -21.40 -4.74
C GLY A 279 3.45 -22.66 -5.33
N TYR A 280 4.05 -22.59 -6.53
CA TYR A 280 4.73 -23.74 -7.17
C TYR A 280 5.91 -24.24 -6.32
N ALA A 281 6.74 -23.35 -5.79
CA ALA A 281 7.88 -23.73 -4.95
C ALA A 281 7.42 -24.48 -3.69
N MET A 282 6.37 -24.00 -3.02
CA MET A 282 5.79 -24.64 -1.83
C MET A 282 5.13 -25.98 -2.14
N ALA A 283 4.58 -26.15 -3.35
CA ALA A 283 4.03 -27.41 -3.85
C ALA A 283 5.12 -28.43 -4.32
N GLY A 284 6.40 -28.05 -4.23
CA GLY A 284 7.51 -28.89 -4.72
C GLY A 284 7.73 -28.85 -6.23
N GLN A 285 6.99 -28.06 -6.98
CA GLN A 285 7.09 -27.86 -8.44
C GLN A 285 8.22 -26.86 -8.74
N LYS A 286 9.45 -27.28 -8.50
CA LYS A 286 10.63 -26.40 -8.52
C LYS A 286 10.93 -25.80 -9.89
N ASP A 287 10.73 -26.57 -10.96
CA ASP A 287 11.06 -26.16 -12.32
C ASP A 287 10.14 -25.00 -12.76
N GLU A 288 8.84 -25.08 -12.47
CA GLU A 288 7.87 -24.02 -12.72
C GLU A 288 8.19 -22.76 -11.92
N ALA A 289 8.55 -22.94 -10.64
CA ALA A 289 8.94 -21.82 -9.80
C ALA A 289 10.19 -21.11 -10.31
N LEU A 290 11.23 -21.85 -10.71
CA LEU A 290 12.48 -21.32 -11.25
C LEU A 290 12.27 -20.65 -12.60
N LYS A 291 11.43 -21.20 -13.46
CA LYS A 291 11.07 -20.57 -14.76
C LYS A 291 10.47 -19.19 -14.57
N ILE A 292 9.49 -19.06 -13.68
CA ILE A 292 8.88 -17.74 -13.39
C ILE A 292 9.89 -16.82 -12.69
N LEU A 293 10.71 -17.33 -11.78
CA LEU A 293 11.74 -16.55 -11.12
C LEU A 293 12.76 -15.97 -12.10
N ASP A 294 13.14 -16.73 -13.14
CA ASP A 294 14.03 -16.26 -14.20
C ASP A 294 13.34 -15.22 -15.08
N GLU A 295 12.07 -15.44 -15.45
CA GLU A 295 11.25 -14.42 -16.14
C GLU A 295 11.19 -13.11 -15.35
N LEU A 296 10.97 -13.17 -14.03
CA LEU A 296 10.96 -11.99 -13.16
C LEU A 296 12.30 -11.25 -13.14
N LYS A 297 13.42 -11.96 -13.20
CA LYS A 297 14.77 -11.37 -13.18
C LYS A 297 15.19 -10.78 -14.53
N THR A 298 14.74 -11.37 -15.61
CA THR A 298 15.17 -11.02 -16.98
C THR A 298 14.21 -10.06 -17.67
N SER A 299 12.97 -9.92 -17.13
CA SER A 299 11.95 -9.05 -17.73
C SER A 299 12.45 -7.62 -17.85
N THR A 300 12.62 -7.18 -19.09
CA THR A 300 12.92 -5.80 -19.45
C THR A 300 11.65 -4.95 -19.63
N SER A 301 10.49 -5.61 -19.64
CA SER A 301 9.17 -5.00 -19.87
C SER A 301 8.54 -4.45 -18.61
N GLY A 302 9.32 -3.76 -17.74
CA GLY A 302 8.79 -2.92 -16.69
C GLY A 302 8.00 -3.60 -15.58
N GLY A 303 8.02 -4.94 -15.52
CA GLY A 303 7.43 -5.67 -14.40
C GLY A 303 8.25 -5.42 -13.14
N LEU A 304 7.68 -4.69 -12.21
CA LEU A 304 8.35 -4.37 -10.94
C LEU A 304 8.66 -5.63 -10.18
N ILE A 305 9.96 -5.95 -10.09
CA ILE A 305 10.43 -6.97 -9.16
C ILE A 305 10.15 -6.47 -7.75
N VAL A 306 9.37 -7.21 -6.99
CA VAL A 306 9.18 -6.98 -5.55
C VAL A 306 10.20 -7.84 -4.81
N PRO A 307 11.32 -7.28 -4.30
CA PRO A 307 12.40 -8.09 -3.74
C PRO A 307 11.96 -8.95 -2.58
N TYR A 308 11.04 -8.46 -1.74
CA TYR A 308 10.42 -9.24 -0.67
C TYR A 308 9.76 -10.54 -1.18
N ARG A 309 9.09 -10.47 -2.34
CA ARG A 309 8.43 -11.64 -2.93
C ARG A 309 9.44 -12.62 -3.53
N VAL A 310 10.50 -12.10 -4.13
CA VAL A 310 11.61 -12.94 -4.59
C VAL A 310 12.29 -13.66 -3.42
N ALA A 311 12.46 -12.97 -2.29
CA ALA A 311 12.94 -13.58 -1.06
C ALA A 311 12.04 -14.74 -0.59
N ALA A 312 10.70 -14.56 -0.67
CA ALA A 312 9.74 -15.62 -0.34
C ALA A 312 9.89 -16.84 -1.26
N ILE A 313 10.11 -16.65 -2.57
CA ILE A 313 10.33 -17.75 -3.52
C ILE A 313 11.61 -18.51 -3.15
N TYR A 314 12.73 -17.82 -2.90
CA TYR A 314 13.96 -18.46 -2.49
C TYR A 314 13.82 -19.23 -1.17
N LEU A 315 13.05 -18.66 -0.23
CA LEU A 315 12.75 -19.35 1.02
C LEU A 315 11.99 -20.66 0.79
N ALA A 316 10.99 -20.66 -0.08
CA ALA A 316 10.23 -21.83 -0.47
C ALA A 316 11.09 -22.87 -1.20
N LEU A 317 12.09 -22.43 -1.97
CA LEU A 317 13.08 -23.29 -2.63
C LEU A 317 14.18 -23.81 -1.67
N GLY A 318 14.19 -23.36 -0.40
CA GLY A 318 15.17 -23.75 0.60
C GLY A 318 16.47 -22.92 0.61
N ASP A 319 16.58 -21.89 -0.24
CA ASP A 319 17.77 -21.03 -0.33
C ASP A 319 17.63 -19.80 0.58
N LYS A 320 17.96 -19.99 1.86
CA LYS A 320 17.93 -18.92 2.87
C LYS A 320 18.93 -17.79 2.58
N GLU A 321 20.03 -18.12 1.91
CA GLU A 321 21.07 -17.14 1.61
C GLU A 321 20.57 -16.11 0.60
N GLN A 322 20.02 -16.58 -0.52
CA GLN A 322 19.41 -15.72 -1.51
C GLN A 322 18.21 -14.96 -0.92
N ALA A 323 17.40 -15.61 -0.10
CA ALA A 323 16.27 -14.94 0.54
C ALA A 323 16.72 -13.73 1.37
N ILE A 324 17.75 -13.88 2.20
CA ILE A 324 18.32 -12.78 2.99
C ILE A 324 18.95 -11.69 2.10
N ALA A 325 19.66 -12.09 1.05
CA ALA A 325 20.24 -11.14 0.10
C ALA A 325 19.15 -10.25 -0.54
N TRP A 326 18.03 -10.85 -0.94
CA TRP A 326 16.91 -10.12 -1.51
C TRP A 326 16.16 -9.24 -0.49
N LEU A 327 16.03 -9.68 0.77
CA LEU A 327 15.48 -8.83 1.84
C LEU A 327 16.36 -7.61 2.13
N ASN A 328 17.69 -7.75 2.09
CA ASN A 328 18.59 -6.61 2.23
C ASN A 328 18.48 -5.64 1.04
N LYS A 329 18.34 -6.15 -0.20
CA LYS A 329 18.06 -5.31 -1.36
C LYS A 329 16.76 -4.52 -1.19
N ASP A 330 15.72 -5.16 -0.65
CA ASP A 330 14.44 -4.51 -0.37
C ASP A 330 14.59 -3.40 0.67
N TYR A 331 15.41 -3.64 1.71
CA TYR A 331 15.70 -2.66 2.74
C TYR A 331 16.44 -1.43 2.20
N GLU A 332 17.47 -1.63 1.38
CA GLU A 332 18.24 -0.54 0.75
C GLU A 332 17.34 0.32 -0.15
N ALA A 333 16.41 -0.31 -0.77
CA ALA A 333 15.45 0.33 -1.66
C ALA A 333 14.20 0.85 -0.96
N LYS A 334 14.11 0.70 0.38
CA LYS A 334 12.97 1.10 1.20
C LYS A 334 11.66 0.47 0.74
N GLY A 335 11.71 -0.83 0.43
CA GLY A 335 10.54 -1.59 0.07
C GLY A 335 9.60 -1.72 1.27
N ASN A 336 8.35 -1.43 1.08
CA ASN A 336 7.39 -1.32 2.17
C ASN A 336 6.76 -2.66 2.59
N TRP A 337 6.91 -3.76 1.81
CA TRP A 337 6.59 -5.10 2.29
C TRP A 337 7.39 -5.48 3.53
N LEU A 338 8.55 -4.87 3.74
CA LEU A 338 9.34 -5.00 4.95
C LEU A 338 8.59 -4.57 6.22
N THR A 339 7.56 -3.76 6.10
CA THR A 339 6.68 -3.44 7.23
C THR A 339 6.00 -4.68 7.83
N GLN A 340 5.89 -5.76 7.05
CA GLN A 340 5.30 -7.05 7.47
C GLN A 340 6.35 -8.02 8.04
N LEU A 341 7.64 -7.70 7.94
CA LEU A 341 8.74 -8.59 8.25
C LEU A 341 8.60 -9.26 9.65
N LYS A 342 8.09 -8.52 10.63
CA LYS A 342 7.89 -9.00 12.00
C LYS A 342 6.80 -10.06 12.12
N VAL A 343 5.75 -9.98 11.32
CA VAL A 343 4.50 -10.73 11.56
C VAL A 343 4.13 -11.71 10.44
N ASP A 344 4.74 -11.58 9.24
CA ASP A 344 4.41 -12.41 8.09
C ASP A 344 4.84 -13.88 8.33
N PRO A 345 3.90 -14.85 8.26
CA PRO A 345 4.19 -16.27 8.37
C PRO A 345 5.23 -16.79 7.35
N VAL A 346 5.28 -16.19 6.16
CA VAL A 346 6.25 -16.54 5.12
C VAL A 346 7.70 -16.44 5.63
N MET A 347 7.96 -15.52 6.56
CA MET A 347 9.30 -15.28 7.10
C MET A 347 9.65 -16.13 8.33
N ASP A 348 8.74 -16.99 8.78
CA ASP A 348 8.97 -17.82 9.97
C ASP A 348 10.24 -18.69 9.89
N PRO A 349 10.62 -19.28 8.72
CA PRO A 349 11.87 -20.05 8.60
C PRO A 349 13.16 -19.25 8.83
N LEU A 350 13.08 -17.91 8.80
CA LEU A 350 14.22 -17.00 9.03
C LEU A 350 14.28 -16.45 10.45
N ARG A 351 13.26 -16.66 11.30
CA ARG A 351 13.18 -16.03 12.63
C ARG A 351 14.41 -16.24 13.51
N SER A 352 15.03 -17.44 13.43
CA SER A 352 16.24 -17.79 14.18
C SER A 352 17.55 -17.42 13.47
N ASP A 353 17.51 -16.96 12.20
CA ASP A 353 18.73 -16.63 11.45
C ASP A 353 19.32 -15.30 11.95
N PRO A 354 20.61 -15.26 12.38
CA PRO A 354 21.23 -14.05 12.89
C PRO A 354 21.25 -12.88 11.90
N ARG A 355 21.31 -13.18 10.60
CA ARG A 355 21.31 -12.16 9.53
C ARG A 355 19.93 -11.50 9.41
N PHE A 356 18.85 -12.31 9.52
CA PHE A 356 17.50 -11.81 9.56
C PHE A 356 17.25 -10.96 10.82
N GLN A 357 17.72 -11.42 11.98
CA GLN A 357 17.62 -10.63 13.22
C GLN A 357 18.41 -9.33 13.13
N THR A 358 19.52 -9.31 12.39
CA THR A 358 20.27 -8.07 12.14
C THR A 358 19.47 -7.09 11.29
N LEU A 359 18.76 -7.58 10.24
CA LEU A 359 17.86 -6.77 9.44
C LEU A 359 16.70 -6.21 10.31
N MET A 360 16.09 -7.06 11.15
CA MET A 360 15.05 -6.64 12.09
C MET A 360 15.54 -5.51 13.04
N ARG A 361 16.77 -5.62 13.56
CA ARG A 361 17.39 -4.56 14.39
C ARG A 361 17.62 -3.27 13.63
N LYS A 362 18.12 -3.35 12.37
CA LYS A 362 18.29 -2.17 11.49
C LYS A 362 16.96 -1.44 11.29
N MET A 363 15.89 -2.19 11.14
CA MET A 363 14.53 -1.65 11.00
C MET A 363 13.90 -1.25 12.35
N LYS A 364 14.59 -1.44 13.49
CA LYS A 364 14.05 -1.19 14.83
C LYS A 364 12.76 -1.99 15.13
N LEU A 365 12.62 -3.16 14.52
CA LEU A 365 11.57 -4.14 14.81
C LEU A 365 12.08 -5.12 15.87
N LYS A 366 11.39 -5.17 17.01
CA LYS A 366 11.69 -6.10 18.11
C LYS A 366 10.68 -7.24 18.11
#